data_e8baad271b15aaee96ccf1bcec9b2e7a
#
_entry.id   e8baad271b15aaee96ccf1bcec9b2e7a
#
_cell.length_a   1.000
_cell.length_b   1.000
_cell.length_c   1.000
_cell.angle_alpha   90.00
_cell.angle_beta   90.00
_cell.angle_gamma   90.00
#
_symmetry.space_group_name_H-M   'P 1'
#
loop_
_entity.id
_entity.type
_entity.pdbx_description
1 polymer ?
#
loop_
_entity_poly.entity_id
_entity_poly.type
_entity_poly.pdbx_seq_one_letter_code
_entity_poly.pdbx_strand_id
1 'polypeptide(L)'
;MTNQPSDLLSPGAHEVLLDGLTQRYHVYGSGPVCLAVPGGPGVTWDYLRAPGLEEFLTMVYVEPLGTGGSQRLPSHPDGYTRERSARSLVSLVDRLAVPPVFLLGHSHGGFVAQYFALHHPDRVRGLVLYESAPVTGAEHMAEAGARVQEFAARNAGRPGLPSALNGLQTVGSLTDDEKITDALRALMPVYFAHYWDREDEFRDLRARVTCSYISALDENGEPDVIDDRERLTTLGVPTLVLAGRYDVICGPRWAEELHTLIPHSRLTVLEESGHFGHLEQPDVFTAAVRA
;
A
#
# COMPACT_ATOMS: atom_id res chain seq x y z
N MET A 1 17.61 21.05 -17.79
CA MET A 1 18.10 19.87 -18.52
C MET A 1 16.94 18.88 -18.53
N THR A 2 16.37 18.56 -19.69
CA THR A 2 15.31 17.56 -19.82
C THR A 2 15.98 16.19 -19.79
N ASN A 3 15.86 15.46 -18.68
CA ASN A 3 16.33 14.09 -18.59
C ASN A 3 15.70 13.24 -19.70
N GLN A 4 16.51 12.43 -20.37
CA GLN A 4 15.98 11.47 -21.36
C GLN A 4 15.13 10.39 -20.61
N PRO A 5 14.08 9.82 -21.22
CA PRO A 5 13.25 8.79 -20.58
C PRO A 5 14.05 7.61 -20.02
N SER A 6 15.15 7.21 -20.66
CA SER A 6 16.06 6.16 -20.18
C SER A 6 16.71 6.47 -18.83
N ASP A 7 16.92 7.75 -18.52
CA ASP A 7 17.56 8.16 -17.27
C ASP A 7 16.60 8.05 -16.08
N LEU A 8 15.28 8.14 -16.33
CA LEU A 8 14.24 8.11 -15.32
C LEU A 8 13.96 6.71 -14.74
N LEU A 9 14.46 5.66 -15.38
CA LEU A 9 14.39 4.27 -14.94
C LEU A 9 15.75 3.70 -14.53
N SER A 10 16.79 4.53 -14.43
CA SER A 10 18.06 4.09 -13.86
C SER A 10 17.90 3.78 -12.36
N PRO A 11 18.64 2.80 -11.81
CA PRO A 11 18.55 2.50 -10.39
C PRO A 11 18.85 3.70 -9.49
N GLY A 12 18.01 3.89 -8.46
CA GLY A 12 18.18 4.97 -7.47
C GLY A 12 16.93 5.81 -7.26
N ALA A 13 17.11 6.93 -6.56
CA ALA A 13 16.06 7.91 -6.27
C ALA A 13 15.92 8.92 -7.40
N HIS A 14 14.70 9.23 -7.77
CA HIS A 14 14.36 10.20 -8.82
C HIS A 14 13.34 11.21 -8.31
N GLU A 15 13.40 12.40 -8.87
CA GLU A 15 12.41 13.46 -8.66
C GLU A 15 11.92 13.96 -10.02
N VAL A 16 10.61 14.08 -10.15
CA VAL A 16 9.96 14.62 -11.36
C VAL A 16 8.92 15.66 -10.96
N LEU A 17 8.73 16.66 -11.80
CA LEU A 17 7.64 17.61 -11.66
C LEU A 17 6.43 17.07 -12.43
N LEU A 18 5.35 16.78 -11.73
CA LEU A 18 4.08 16.29 -12.25
C LEU A 18 2.97 17.25 -11.82
N ASP A 19 2.23 17.82 -12.77
CA ASP A 19 1.10 18.73 -12.50
C ASP A 19 1.43 19.87 -11.52
N GLY A 20 2.68 20.37 -11.57
CA GLY A 20 3.17 21.44 -10.72
C GLY A 20 3.65 21.02 -9.32
N LEU A 21 3.66 19.72 -9.02
CA LEU A 21 4.13 19.16 -7.75
C LEU A 21 5.34 18.26 -7.97
N THR A 22 6.33 18.32 -7.08
CA THR A 22 7.46 17.40 -7.08
C THR A 22 7.03 16.06 -6.54
N GLN A 23 7.18 15.01 -7.36
CA GLN A 23 6.97 13.61 -6.99
C GLN A 23 8.31 12.89 -6.96
N ARG A 24 8.60 12.19 -5.86
CA ARG A 24 9.76 11.32 -5.73
C ARG A 24 9.36 9.86 -5.92
N TYR A 25 10.26 9.07 -6.49
CA TYR A 25 10.14 7.61 -6.60
C TYR A 25 11.53 6.97 -6.62
N HIS A 26 11.57 5.66 -6.43
CA HIS A 26 12.82 4.91 -6.34
C HIS A 26 12.77 3.71 -7.28
N VAL A 27 13.84 3.50 -8.05
CA VAL A 27 13.94 2.44 -9.05
C VAL A 27 14.93 1.38 -8.60
N TYR A 28 14.51 0.12 -8.66
CA TYR A 28 15.34 -1.05 -8.39
C TYR A 28 15.00 -2.17 -9.37
N GLY A 29 15.99 -3.04 -9.61
CA GLY A 29 15.79 -4.22 -10.45
C GLY A 29 15.83 -3.93 -11.95
N SER A 30 15.45 -4.93 -12.74
CA SER A 30 15.42 -4.84 -14.21
C SER A 30 14.40 -5.81 -14.78
N GLY A 31 13.66 -5.36 -15.80
CA GLY A 31 12.60 -6.12 -16.47
C GLY A 31 11.41 -5.22 -16.82
N PRO A 32 10.22 -5.78 -17.04
CA PRO A 32 9.00 -5.00 -17.20
C PRO A 32 8.76 -4.06 -16.01
N VAL A 33 8.25 -2.86 -16.27
CA VAL A 33 8.02 -1.85 -15.22
C VAL A 33 6.83 -2.24 -14.35
N CYS A 34 7.03 -2.17 -13.03
CA CYS A 34 5.99 -2.30 -12.02
C CYS A 34 6.00 -1.09 -11.10
N LEU A 35 4.91 -0.32 -11.07
CA LEU A 35 4.72 0.71 -10.08
C LEU A 35 4.22 0.07 -8.78
N ALA A 36 4.92 0.32 -7.67
CA ALA A 36 4.54 -0.12 -6.33
C ALA A 36 4.03 1.07 -5.51
N VAL A 37 2.76 1.02 -5.13
CA VAL A 37 2.05 2.06 -4.38
C VAL A 37 1.89 1.61 -2.94
N PRO A 38 2.50 2.31 -1.96
CA PRO A 38 2.45 1.92 -0.57
C PRO A 38 1.09 2.16 0.08
N GLY A 39 0.92 1.58 1.25
CA GLY A 39 -0.23 1.79 2.14
C GLY A 39 -0.17 3.14 2.86
N GLY A 40 -1.08 3.32 3.79
CA GLY A 40 -1.23 4.53 4.59
C GLY A 40 -2.69 4.93 4.69
N PRO A 41 -3.06 6.20 4.40
CA PRO A 41 -2.24 7.27 3.82
C PRO A 41 -1.11 7.75 4.74
N GLY A 42 -0.11 8.42 4.14
CA GLY A 42 0.96 9.09 4.88
C GLY A 42 2.19 8.25 5.23
N VAL A 43 2.17 6.92 5.05
CA VAL A 43 3.33 6.05 5.36
C VAL A 43 4.37 6.13 4.25
N THR A 44 5.66 6.13 4.63
CA THR A 44 6.79 6.11 3.67
C THR A 44 6.86 4.78 2.92
N TRP A 45 7.39 4.82 1.70
CA TRP A 45 7.39 3.71 0.72
C TRP A 45 8.30 2.52 1.07
N ASP A 46 9.38 2.76 1.81
CA ASP A 46 10.54 1.86 1.93
C ASP A 46 10.25 0.52 2.63
N TYR A 47 9.17 0.45 3.41
CA TYR A 47 8.72 -0.81 3.99
C TYR A 47 8.21 -1.79 2.92
N LEU A 48 7.71 -1.28 1.78
CA LEU A 48 7.15 -2.11 0.69
C LEU A 48 8.21 -2.71 -0.22
N ARG A 49 9.48 -2.42 0.01
CA ARG A 49 10.57 -2.93 -0.81
C ARG A 49 10.61 -4.46 -0.78
N ALA A 50 10.56 -5.08 -1.94
CA ALA A 50 10.52 -6.53 -2.14
C ALA A 50 11.65 -6.97 -3.09
N PRO A 51 12.87 -7.27 -2.58
CA PRO A 51 14.02 -7.62 -3.41
C PRO A 51 13.79 -8.80 -4.36
N GLY A 52 12.96 -9.78 -3.98
CA GLY A 52 12.61 -10.91 -4.86
C GLY A 52 11.86 -10.48 -6.13
N LEU A 53 11.09 -9.38 -6.09
CA LEU A 53 10.46 -8.81 -7.28
C LEU A 53 11.46 -8.06 -8.17
N GLU A 54 12.49 -7.45 -7.56
CA GLU A 54 13.54 -6.71 -8.25
C GLU A 54 14.42 -7.60 -9.16
N GLU A 55 14.38 -8.93 -8.96
CA GLU A 55 15.09 -9.90 -9.79
C GLU A 55 14.52 -10.01 -11.23
N PHE A 56 13.23 -9.66 -11.44
CA PHE A 56 12.57 -9.87 -12.73
C PHE A 56 11.66 -8.71 -13.15
N LEU A 57 11.52 -7.67 -12.34
CA LEU A 57 10.79 -6.43 -12.62
C LEU A 57 11.68 -5.21 -12.41
N THR A 58 11.46 -4.17 -13.19
CA THR A 58 11.89 -2.82 -12.84
C THR A 58 10.86 -2.24 -11.89
N MET A 59 11.14 -2.33 -10.59
CA MET A 59 10.26 -1.82 -9.54
C MET A 59 10.41 -0.30 -9.42
N VAL A 60 9.31 0.41 -9.54
CA VAL A 60 9.19 1.86 -9.32
C VAL A 60 8.39 2.07 -8.04
N TYR A 61 9.09 2.18 -6.92
CA TYR A 61 8.46 2.46 -5.62
C TYR A 61 8.12 3.94 -5.52
N VAL A 62 6.85 4.24 -5.48
CA VAL A 62 6.35 5.61 -5.45
C VAL A 62 6.39 6.14 -4.01
N GLU A 63 6.96 7.33 -3.81
CA GLU A 63 6.71 8.12 -2.59
C GLU A 63 5.41 8.90 -2.81
N PRO A 64 4.30 8.58 -2.14
CA PRO A 64 3.07 9.34 -2.30
C PRO A 64 3.26 10.82 -1.99
N LEU A 65 2.49 11.68 -2.65
CA LEU A 65 2.46 13.11 -2.32
C LEU A 65 2.23 13.30 -0.81
N GLY A 66 2.92 14.24 -0.22
CA GLY A 66 2.86 14.50 1.22
C GLY A 66 3.75 13.62 2.08
N THR A 67 4.48 12.64 1.49
CA THR A 67 5.39 11.75 2.23
C THR A 67 6.82 11.90 1.74
N GLY A 68 7.78 11.60 2.61
CA GLY A 68 9.19 11.56 2.28
C GLY A 68 9.69 12.81 1.57
N GLY A 69 10.27 12.64 0.38
CA GLY A 69 10.74 13.75 -0.48
C GLY A 69 9.70 14.27 -1.48
N SER A 70 8.50 13.65 -1.54
CA SER A 70 7.42 14.16 -2.38
C SER A 70 6.75 15.38 -1.76
N GLN A 71 6.41 16.35 -2.61
CA GLN A 71 5.84 17.62 -2.15
C GLN A 71 4.48 17.43 -1.48
N ARG A 72 4.22 18.21 -0.44
CA ARG A 72 2.90 18.35 0.17
C ARG A 72 1.97 19.15 -0.73
N LEU A 73 0.67 18.79 -0.71
CA LEU A 73 -0.34 19.61 -1.38
C LEU A 73 -0.46 20.99 -0.74
N PRO A 74 -0.86 22.02 -1.51
CA PRO A 74 -1.18 23.33 -0.91
C PRO A 74 -2.32 23.27 0.12
N SER A 75 -3.22 22.28 -0.04
CA SER A 75 -4.35 22.00 0.88
C SER A 75 -3.97 21.12 2.07
N HIS A 76 -2.69 20.69 2.19
CA HIS A 76 -2.27 19.81 3.28
C HIS A 76 -2.84 20.27 4.64
N PRO A 77 -3.41 19.37 5.46
CA PRO A 77 -3.39 17.91 5.36
C PRO A 77 -4.50 17.26 4.50
N ASP A 78 -5.33 18.06 3.82
CA ASP A 78 -6.47 17.63 3.04
C ASP A 78 -6.14 17.42 1.56
N GLY A 79 -7.06 16.77 0.81
CA GLY A 79 -6.96 16.63 -0.64
C GLY A 79 -6.19 15.40 -1.13
N TYR A 80 -5.73 14.53 -0.25
CA TYR A 80 -4.98 13.32 -0.63
C TYR A 80 -5.91 12.14 -0.92
N THR A 81 -6.86 12.36 -1.82
CA THR A 81 -7.81 11.32 -2.24
C THR A 81 -7.15 10.26 -3.11
N ARG A 82 -7.79 9.08 -3.20
CA ARG A 82 -7.35 8.02 -4.14
C ARG A 82 -7.36 8.48 -5.60
N GLU A 83 -8.33 9.33 -5.98
CA GLU A 83 -8.40 9.90 -7.32
C GLU A 83 -7.18 10.77 -7.62
N ARG A 84 -6.81 11.67 -6.70
CA ARG A 84 -5.62 12.51 -6.87
C ARG A 84 -4.36 11.67 -6.94
N SER A 85 -4.24 10.66 -6.10
CA SER A 85 -3.11 9.72 -6.12
C SER A 85 -3.03 8.98 -7.45
N ALA A 86 -4.15 8.46 -7.96
CA ALA A 86 -4.19 7.79 -9.26
C ALA A 86 -3.84 8.76 -10.41
N ARG A 87 -4.31 10.01 -10.38
CA ARG A 87 -3.94 11.04 -11.37
C ARG A 87 -2.43 11.30 -11.37
N SER A 88 -1.81 11.39 -10.20
CA SER A 88 -0.35 11.52 -10.09
C SER A 88 0.39 10.31 -10.70
N LEU A 89 -0.14 9.09 -10.50
CA LEU A 89 0.42 7.89 -11.15
C LEU A 89 0.27 7.92 -12.68
N VAL A 90 -0.86 8.43 -13.22
CA VAL A 90 -1.03 8.61 -14.68
C VAL A 90 0.04 9.54 -15.21
N SER A 91 0.22 10.71 -14.58
CA SER A 91 1.24 11.69 -14.96
C SER A 91 2.66 11.11 -14.85
N LEU A 92 2.91 10.24 -13.86
CA LEU A 92 4.19 9.53 -13.72
C LEU A 92 4.41 8.54 -14.87
N VAL A 93 3.43 7.69 -15.20
CA VAL A 93 3.51 6.74 -16.32
C VAL A 93 3.75 7.47 -17.65
N ASP A 94 3.04 8.58 -17.88
CA ASP A 94 3.24 9.42 -19.06
C ASP A 94 4.66 10.02 -19.11
N ARG A 95 5.16 10.47 -17.96
CA ARG A 95 6.51 11.05 -17.86
C ARG A 95 7.62 10.01 -18.07
N LEU A 96 7.39 8.77 -17.61
CA LEU A 96 8.31 7.65 -17.83
C LEU A 96 8.29 7.17 -19.29
N ALA A 97 7.24 7.49 -20.06
CA ALA A 97 7.05 7.10 -21.45
C ALA A 97 7.21 5.57 -21.67
N VAL A 98 6.64 4.77 -20.80
CA VAL A 98 6.71 3.30 -20.81
C VAL A 98 5.46 2.67 -21.41
N PRO A 99 5.56 1.41 -21.93
CA PRO A 99 4.38 0.58 -22.24
C PRO A 99 3.46 0.41 -21.02
N PRO A 100 2.24 -0.18 -21.20
CA PRO A 100 1.39 -0.52 -20.05
C PRO A 100 2.18 -1.26 -18.98
N VAL A 101 2.03 -0.79 -17.74
CA VAL A 101 2.83 -1.21 -16.58
C VAL A 101 2.12 -2.31 -15.78
N PHE A 102 2.88 -3.06 -14.99
CA PHE A 102 2.31 -3.73 -13.83
C PHE A 102 2.08 -2.72 -12.71
N LEU A 103 1.02 -2.91 -11.94
CA LEU A 103 0.68 -2.05 -10.82
C LEU A 103 0.47 -2.90 -9.58
N LEU A 104 1.26 -2.66 -8.54
CA LEU A 104 1.14 -3.29 -7.23
C LEU A 104 0.66 -2.23 -6.25
N GLY A 105 -0.51 -2.43 -5.66
CA GLY A 105 -1.05 -1.58 -4.61
C GLY A 105 -1.15 -2.34 -3.30
N HIS A 106 -0.49 -1.84 -2.25
CA HIS A 106 -0.56 -2.40 -0.90
C HIS A 106 -1.51 -1.58 -0.03
N SER A 107 -2.44 -2.23 0.68
CA SER A 107 -3.33 -1.57 1.64
C SER A 107 -4.07 -0.38 0.99
N HIS A 108 -3.91 0.84 1.51
CA HIS A 108 -4.43 2.07 0.88
C HIS A 108 -3.99 2.21 -0.58
N GLY A 109 -2.74 1.85 -0.91
CA GLY A 109 -2.27 1.83 -2.29
C GLY A 109 -3.06 0.88 -3.19
N GLY A 110 -3.69 -0.15 -2.63
CA GLY A 110 -4.61 -1.04 -3.33
C GLY A 110 -5.89 -0.34 -3.79
N PHE A 111 -6.46 0.56 -2.99
CA PHE A 111 -7.59 1.40 -3.42
C PHE A 111 -7.19 2.36 -4.56
N VAL A 112 -5.99 2.94 -4.48
CA VAL A 112 -5.44 3.77 -5.55
C VAL A 112 -5.25 2.96 -6.83
N ALA A 113 -4.72 1.74 -6.72
CA ALA A 113 -4.48 0.85 -7.84
C ALA A 113 -5.79 0.36 -8.50
N GLN A 114 -6.83 0.07 -7.70
CA GLN A 114 -8.18 -0.24 -8.19
C GLN A 114 -8.74 0.94 -8.99
N TYR A 115 -8.69 2.14 -8.41
CA TYR A 115 -9.17 3.35 -9.10
C TYR A 115 -8.43 3.58 -10.42
N PHE A 116 -7.10 3.47 -10.41
CA PHE A 116 -6.28 3.60 -11.63
C PHE A 116 -6.69 2.59 -12.69
N ALA A 117 -6.78 1.30 -12.33
CA ALA A 117 -7.10 0.23 -13.28
C ALA A 117 -8.54 0.33 -13.85
N LEU A 118 -9.48 0.80 -13.05
CA LEU A 118 -10.88 1.03 -13.49
C LEU A 118 -11.01 2.20 -14.47
N HIS A 119 -10.19 3.24 -14.34
CA HIS A 119 -10.27 4.43 -15.21
C HIS A 119 -9.28 4.43 -16.37
N HIS A 120 -8.17 3.68 -16.25
CA HIS A 120 -7.09 3.63 -17.22
C HIS A 120 -6.64 2.18 -17.50
N PRO A 121 -7.58 1.26 -17.85
CA PRO A 121 -7.27 -0.16 -18.03
C PRO A 121 -6.24 -0.43 -19.12
N ASP A 122 -6.19 0.42 -20.15
CA ASP A 122 -5.23 0.38 -21.26
C ASP A 122 -3.79 0.69 -20.82
N ARG A 123 -3.60 1.27 -19.65
CA ARG A 123 -2.29 1.58 -19.07
C ARG A 123 -1.77 0.49 -18.13
N VAL A 124 -2.59 -0.52 -17.81
CA VAL A 124 -2.26 -1.58 -16.86
C VAL A 124 -2.14 -2.93 -17.57
N ARG A 125 -0.95 -3.51 -17.52
CA ARG A 125 -0.67 -4.84 -18.05
C ARG A 125 -1.12 -5.96 -17.11
N GLY A 126 -1.07 -5.71 -15.80
CA GLY A 126 -1.49 -6.61 -14.75
C GLY A 126 -1.54 -5.87 -13.42
N LEU A 127 -2.47 -6.26 -12.57
CA LEU A 127 -2.75 -5.63 -11.28
C LEU A 127 -2.47 -6.60 -10.14
N VAL A 128 -1.77 -6.16 -9.10
CA VAL A 128 -1.59 -6.88 -7.84
C VAL A 128 -2.27 -6.06 -6.74
N LEU A 129 -3.37 -6.58 -6.20
CA LEU A 129 -4.07 -6.04 -5.04
C LEU A 129 -3.59 -6.80 -3.81
N TYR A 130 -2.77 -6.15 -3.03
CA TYR A 130 -2.07 -6.74 -1.91
C TYR A 130 -2.55 -6.14 -0.59
N GLU A 131 -3.11 -6.98 0.29
CA GLU A 131 -3.67 -6.59 1.58
C GLU A 131 -4.62 -5.37 1.44
N SER A 132 -5.62 -5.48 0.56
CA SER A 132 -6.57 -4.41 0.27
C SER A 132 -8.01 -4.92 0.28
N ALA A 133 -8.97 -4.00 0.10
CA ALA A 133 -10.39 -4.30 0.14
C ALA A 133 -11.14 -3.57 -1.00
N PRO A 134 -12.38 -3.97 -1.35
CA PRO A 134 -13.19 -3.24 -2.32
C PRO A 134 -13.90 -2.02 -1.72
N VAL A 135 -13.90 -1.90 -0.40
CA VAL A 135 -14.66 -0.87 0.33
C VAL A 135 -13.89 -0.31 1.50
N THR A 136 -14.31 0.88 1.97
CA THR A 136 -13.95 1.47 3.27
C THR A 136 -15.22 1.70 4.11
N GLY A 137 -15.07 2.32 5.28
CA GLY A 137 -16.19 2.71 6.13
C GLY A 137 -16.59 1.67 7.16
N ALA A 138 -17.86 1.70 7.60
CA ALA A 138 -18.31 0.99 8.80
C ALA A 138 -18.14 -0.53 8.73
N GLU A 139 -18.40 -1.14 7.57
CA GLU A 139 -18.27 -2.60 7.38
C GLU A 139 -16.81 -3.03 7.47
N HIS A 140 -15.91 -2.29 6.80
CA HIS A 140 -14.47 -2.53 6.86
C HIS A 140 -13.92 -2.39 8.29
N MET A 141 -14.34 -1.34 9.00
CA MET A 141 -13.91 -1.10 10.38
C MET A 141 -14.45 -2.15 11.36
N ALA A 142 -15.67 -2.67 11.15
CA ALA A 142 -16.23 -3.73 11.99
C ALA A 142 -15.45 -5.04 11.85
N GLU A 143 -15.10 -5.41 10.62
CA GLU A 143 -14.24 -6.59 10.36
C GLU A 143 -12.86 -6.44 10.98
N ALA A 144 -12.19 -5.29 10.76
CA ALA A 144 -10.90 -5.01 11.38
C ALA A 144 -10.98 -5.09 12.91
N GLY A 145 -12.04 -4.57 13.52
CA GLY A 145 -12.27 -4.65 14.97
C GLY A 145 -12.38 -6.10 15.49
N ALA A 146 -13.08 -6.98 14.77
CA ALA A 146 -13.16 -8.40 15.12
C ALA A 146 -11.78 -9.08 15.02
N ARG A 147 -11.03 -8.82 13.97
CA ARG A 147 -9.69 -9.37 13.77
C ARG A 147 -8.67 -8.88 14.81
N VAL A 148 -8.80 -7.63 15.25
CA VAL A 148 -7.98 -7.11 16.36
C VAL A 148 -8.27 -7.88 17.67
N GLN A 149 -9.52 -8.26 17.92
CA GLN A 149 -9.86 -9.09 19.09
C GLN A 149 -9.23 -10.49 18.99
N GLU A 150 -9.26 -11.12 17.79
CA GLU A 150 -8.59 -12.39 17.53
C GLU A 150 -7.07 -12.27 17.73
N PHE A 151 -6.46 -11.19 17.20
CA PHE A 151 -5.04 -10.90 17.41
C PHE A 151 -4.70 -10.76 18.90
N ALA A 152 -5.50 -10.01 19.66
CA ALA A 152 -5.28 -9.82 21.09
C ALA A 152 -5.40 -11.14 21.87
N ALA A 153 -6.39 -11.98 21.53
CA ALA A 153 -6.57 -13.30 22.16
C ALA A 153 -5.38 -14.23 21.85
N ARG A 154 -4.91 -14.28 20.61
CA ARG A 154 -3.78 -15.12 20.18
C ARG A 154 -2.47 -14.69 20.86
N ASN A 155 -2.31 -13.43 21.17
CA ASN A 155 -1.11 -12.84 21.74
C ASN A 155 -1.25 -12.51 23.24
N ALA A 156 -2.25 -13.10 23.93
CA ALA A 156 -2.46 -12.87 25.35
C ALA A 156 -1.18 -13.21 26.14
N GLY A 157 -0.78 -12.29 27.03
CA GLY A 157 0.44 -12.45 27.84
C GLY A 157 1.74 -11.94 27.21
N ARG A 158 1.75 -11.51 25.96
CA ARG A 158 2.92 -10.83 25.36
C ARG A 158 3.07 -9.43 26.01
N PRO A 159 4.24 -9.09 26.58
CA PRO A 159 4.43 -7.82 27.31
C PRO A 159 4.16 -6.58 26.47
N GLY A 160 4.44 -6.63 25.14
CA GLY A 160 4.23 -5.53 24.20
C GLY A 160 2.79 -5.34 23.72
N LEU A 161 1.88 -6.30 23.99
CA LEU A 161 0.50 -6.26 23.49
C LEU A 161 -0.29 -5.01 23.96
N PRO A 162 -0.25 -4.58 25.25
CA PRO A 162 -0.96 -3.38 25.66
C PRO A 162 -0.51 -2.12 24.91
N SER A 163 0.80 -1.97 24.67
CA SER A 163 1.35 -0.85 23.90
C SER A 163 0.88 -0.86 22.45
N ALA A 164 0.88 -2.03 21.80
CA ALA A 164 0.45 -2.17 20.41
C ALA A 164 -1.04 -1.83 20.24
N LEU A 165 -1.91 -2.33 21.15
CA LEU A 165 -3.34 -2.01 21.12
C LEU A 165 -3.62 -0.54 21.44
N ASN A 166 -2.88 0.08 22.37
CA ASN A 166 -2.99 1.52 22.63
C ASN A 166 -2.58 2.35 21.41
N GLY A 167 -1.47 2.00 20.73
CA GLY A 167 -1.07 2.66 19.50
C GLY A 167 -2.18 2.61 18.44
N LEU A 168 -2.79 1.44 18.25
CA LEU A 168 -3.90 1.25 17.30
C LEU A 168 -5.13 2.09 17.65
N GLN A 169 -5.47 2.21 18.93
CA GLN A 169 -6.63 3.00 19.39
C GLN A 169 -6.40 4.51 19.24
N THR A 170 -5.17 4.96 19.36
CA THR A 170 -4.85 6.40 19.43
C THR A 170 -4.44 6.98 18.08
N VAL A 171 -3.86 6.19 17.15
CA VAL A 171 -3.29 6.67 15.89
C VAL A 171 -4.27 7.52 15.07
N GLY A 172 -5.54 7.12 14.99
CA GLY A 172 -6.57 7.82 14.21
C GLY A 172 -7.00 9.19 14.77
N SER A 173 -6.60 9.54 16.00
CA SER A 173 -6.90 10.83 16.62
C SER A 173 -5.72 11.81 16.60
N LEU A 174 -4.56 11.36 16.11
CA LEU A 174 -3.33 12.17 16.08
C LEU A 174 -3.26 12.99 14.78
N THR A 175 -2.73 14.20 14.90
CA THR A 175 -2.59 15.15 13.77
C THR A 175 -1.16 15.69 13.63
N ASP A 176 -0.23 15.10 14.34
CA ASP A 176 1.19 15.49 14.36
C ASP A 176 2.03 14.32 13.81
N ASP A 177 2.92 14.62 12.85
CA ASP A 177 3.71 13.63 12.12
C ASP A 177 4.57 12.76 13.05
N GLU A 178 5.20 13.35 14.06
CA GLU A 178 6.06 12.65 15.02
C GLU A 178 5.22 11.71 15.89
N LYS A 179 4.10 12.20 16.42
CA LYS A 179 3.20 11.39 17.27
C LYS A 179 2.56 10.25 16.49
N ILE A 180 2.15 10.48 15.23
CA ILE A 180 1.63 9.41 14.36
C ILE A 180 2.71 8.38 14.08
N THR A 181 3.93 8.82 13.79
CA THR A 181 5.08 7.92 13.58
C THR A 181 5.34 7.06 14.82
N ASP A 182 5.32 7.64 16.01
CA ASP A 182 5.51 6.88 17.26
C ASP A 182 4.36 5.91 17.53
N ALA A 183 3.11 6.33 17.28
CA ALA A 183 1.96 5.44 17.38
C ALA A 183 2.03 4.29 16.35
N LEU A 184 2.45 4.57 15.10
CA LEU A 184 2.67 3.56 14.07
C LEU A 184 3.75 2.54 14.49
N ARG A 185 4.85 3.01 15.06
CA ARG A 185 5.90 2.14 15.61
C ARG A 185 5.41 1.29 16.79
N ALA A 186 4.56 1.86 17.64
CA ALA A 186 3.98 1.13 18.76
C ALA A 186 3.00 0.04 18.30
N LEU A 187 2.14 0.35 17.33
CA LEU A 187 1.15 -0.60 16.80
C LEU A 187 1.75 -1.59 15.79
N MET A 188 2.99 -1.42 15.33
CA MET A 188 3.64 -2.28 14.35
C MET A 188 3.42 -3.80 14.56
N PRO A 189 3.48 -4.35 15.82
CA PRO A 189 3.22 -5.76 16.06
C PRO A 189 1.87 -6.25 15.55
N VAL A 190 0.86 -5.38 15.47
CA VAL A 190 -0.50 -5.73 15.01
C VAL A 190 -0.53 -6.11 13.53
N TYR A 191 0.41 -5.62 12.74
CA TYR A 191 0.50 -5.87 11.32
C TYR A 191 1.14 -7.21 10.94
N PHE A 192 1.69 -7.95 11.92
CA PHE A 192 2.40 -9.21 11.68
C PHE A 192 1.66 -10.40 12.30
N ALA A 193 1.79 -11.56 11.68
CA ALA A 193 1.29 -12.81 12.25
C ALA A 193 2.05 -13.21 13.51
N HIS A 194 3.39 -13.14 13.46
CA HIS A 194 4.31 -13.67 14.48
C HIS A 194 5.38 -12.64 14.91
N TYR A 195 4.98 -11.37 15.12
CA TYR A 195 5.91 -10.28 15.40
C TYR A 195 6.90 -10.57 16.51
N TRP A 196 6.41 -10.94 17.71
CA TRP A 196 7.26 -11.11 18.89
C TRP A 196 8.19 -12.33 18.83
N ASP A 197 7.91 -13.29 17.97
CA ASP A 197 8.79 -14.46 17.74
C ASP A 197 9.90 -14.13 16.74
N ARG A 198 9.75 -13.04 16.00
CA ARG A 198 10.66 -12.57 14.94
C ARG A 198 11.03 -11.08 15.09
N GLU A 199 10.91 -10.50 16.28
CA GLU A 199 11.06 -9.06 16.52
C GLU A 199 12.42 -8.52 16.04
N ASP A 200 13.49 -9.30 16.18
CA ASP A 200 14.83 -8.91 15.74
C ASP A 200 14.90 -8.67 14.22
N GLU A 201 14.15 -9.42 13.44
CA GLU A 201 14.09 -9.28 11.97
C GLU A 201 13.40 -7.97 11.55
N PHE A 202 12.44 -7.50 12.34
CA PHE A 202 11.64 -6.31 12.03
C PHE A 202 12.09 -5.04 12.74
N ARG A 203 13.14 -5.13 13.57
CA ARG A 203 13.65 -4.01 14.39
C ARG A 203 14.01 -2.79 13.55
N ASP A 204 14.78 -3.00 12.48
CA ASP A 204 15.25 -1.91 11.62
C ASP A 204 14.09 -1.28 10.84
N LEU A 205 13.14 -2.08 10.38
CA LEU A 205 11.91 -1.58 9.76
C LEU A 205 11.15 -0.69 10.74
N ARG A 206 10.91 -1.18 11.95
CA ARG A 206 10.20 -0.44 13.00
C ARG A 206 10.88 0.88 13.35
N ALA A 207 12.22 0.90 13.37
CA ALA A 207 12.99 2.10 13.69
C ALA A 207 12.91 3.17 12.60
N ARG A 208 12.90 2.78 11.31
CA ARG A 208 12.95 3.73 10.18
C ARG A 208 11.59 4.16 9.64
N VAL A 209 10.52 3.36 9.82
CA VAL A 209 9.20 3.73 9.33
C VAL A 209 8.76 5.07 9.86
N THR A 210 8.24 5.93 8.98
CA THR A 210 7.69 7.25 9.34
C THR A 210 6.33 7.44 8.67
N CYS A 211 5.52 8.32 9.25
CA CYS A 211 4.21 8.66 8.74
C CYS A 211 3.98 10.16 8.83
N SER A 212 3.51 10.76 7.75
CA SER A 212 3.01 12.13 7.71
C SER A 212 1.51 12.14 8.00
N TYR A 213 1.04 13.14 8.73
CA TYR A 213 -0.40 13.32 8.94
C TYR A 213 -1.10 13.66 7.61
N ILE A 214 -2.12 12.89 7.30
CA ILE A 214 -3.03 13.11 6.17
C ILE A 214 -4.44 12.88 6.71
N SER A 215 -5.35 13.85 6.50
CA SER A 215 -6.69 13.84 7.13
C SER A 215 -7.65 12.79 6.56
N ALA A 216 -7.34 12.22 5.40
CA ALA A 216 -8.25 11.40 4.59
C ALA A 216 -9.54 12.12 4.13
N LEU A 217 -9.52 13.46 4.14
CA LEU A 217 -10.58 14.30 3.60
C LEU A 217 -10.17 14.85 2.22
N ASP A 218 -11.15 15.18 1.40
CA ASP A 218 -10.92 15.93 0.16
C ASP A 218 -10.64 17.42 0.45
N GLU A 219 -10.47 18.23 -0.59
CA GLU A 219 -10.21 19.68 -0.45
C GLU A 219 -11.44 20.47 0.07
N ASN A 220 -12.62 19.85 0.13
CA ASN A 220 -13.85 20.44 0.67
C ASN A 220 -14.14 19.97 2.11
N GLY A 221 -13.28 19.09 2.67
CA GLY A 221 -13.46 18.53 4.00
C GLY A 221 -14.38 17.31 4.06
N GLU A 222 -14.68 16.70 2.90
CA GLU A 222 -15.51 15.50 2.83
C GLU A 222 -14.64 14.23 2.79
N PRO A 223 -15.05 13.13 3.44
CA PRO A 223 -14.29 11.89 3.45
C PRO A 223 -14.30 11.22 2.07
N ASP A 224 -13.14 10.64 1.67
CA ASP A 224 -13.02 9.81 0.46
C ASP A 224 -13.63 8.43 0.74
N VAL A 225 -14.95 8.32 0.53
CA VAL A 225 -15.72 7.08 0.73
C VAL A 225 -15.55 6.16 -0.48
N ILE A 226 -15.11 4.94 -0.21
CA ILE A 226 -14.83 3.95 -1.24
C ILE A 226 -15.85 2.81 -1.17
N ASP A 227 -16.51 2.54 -2.29
CA ASP A 227 -17.21 1.29 -2.59
C ASP A 227 -17.12 1.03 -4.10
N ASP A 228 -16.16 0.20 -4.48
CA ASP A 228 -15.92 -0.16 -5.89
C ASP A 228 -16.52 -1.52 -6.28
N ARG A 229 -17.33 -2.15 -5.43
CA ARG A 229 -17.87 -3.50 -5.65
C ARG A 229 -18.52 -3.66 -7.03
N GLU A 230 -19.42 -2.76 -7.39
CA GLU A 230 -20.11 -2.81 -8.68
C GLU A 230 -19.13 -2.65 -9.85
N ARG A 231 -18.23 -1.70 -9.76
CA ARG A 231 -17.28 -1.36 -10.82
C ARG A 231 -16.23 -2.45 -11.04
N LEU A 232 -15.80 -3.12 -9.98
CA LEU A 232 -14.81 -4.21 -10.04
C LEU A 232 -15.34 -5.41 -10.84
N THR A 233 -16.63 -5.60 -10.94
CA THR A 233 -17.23 -6.67 -11.77
C THR A 233 -16.96 -6.50 -13.27
N THR A 234 -16.56 -5.30 -13.69
CA THR A 234 -16.26 -4.95 -15.09
C THR A 234 -14.75 -4.84 -15.35
N LEU A 235 -13.90 -5.05 -14.34
CA LEU A 235 -12.45 -4.92 -14.48
C LEU A 235 -11.88 -6.04 -15.34
N GLY A 236 -11.41 -5.70 -16.56
CA GLY A 236 -10.83 -6.65 -17.52
C GLY A 236 -9.31 -6.85 -17.40
N VAL A 237 -8.65 -6.19 -16.45
CA VAL A 237 -7.20 -6.30 -16.25
C VAL A 237 -6.86 -7.59 -15.52
N PRO A 238 -5.88 -8.41 -16.00
CA PRO A 238 -5.41 -9.56 -15.24
C PRO A 238 -5.00 -9.17 -13.82
N THR A 239 -5.63 -9.78 -12.82
CA THR A 239 -5.49 -9.35 -11.43
C THR A 239 -5.06 -10.50 -10.52
N LEU A 240 -4.03 -10.28 -9.71
CA LEU A 240 -3.66 -11.11 -8.58
C LEU A 240 -4.13 -10.42 -7.29
N VAL A 241 -4.87 -11.14 -6.45
CA VAL A 241 -5.23 -10.71 -5.10
C VAL A 241 -4.37 -11.48 -4.12
N LEU A 242 -3.68 -10.76 -3.21
CA LEU A 242 -2.81 -11.32 -2.17
C LEU A 242 -3.28 -10.88 -0.80
N ALA A 243 -3.39 -11.81 0.14
CA ALA A 243 -3.73 -11.51 1.53
C ALA A 243 -2.98 -12.39 2.52
N GLY A 244 -2.60 -11.83 3.67
CA GLY A 244 -2.12 -12.59 4.81
C GLY A 244 -3.27 -13.16 5.63
N ARG A 245 -3.13 -14.42 6.05
CA ARG A 245 -4.13 -15.12 6.87
C ARG A 245 -4.47 -14.34 8.15
N TYR A 246 -3.48 -13.68 8.71
CA TYR A 246 -3.55 -12.98 10.00
C TYR A 246 -3.64 -11.45 9.87
N ASP A 247 -3.84 -10.93 8.67
CA ASP A 247 -4.05 -9.49 8.50
C ASP A 247 -5.28 -9.01 9.26
N VAL A 248 -5.08 -8.01 10.11
CA VAL A 248 -6.13 -7.43 10.95
C VAL A 248 -6.85 -6.25 10.28
N ILE A 249 -6.31 -5.72 9.18
CA ILE A 249 -6.86 -4.54 8.49
C ILE A 249 -7.65 -4.96 7.24
N CYS A 250 -6.98 -5.67 6.33
CA CYS A 250 -7.53 -6.11 5.05
C CYS A 250 -7.45 -7.64 4.93
N GLY A 251 -8.02 -8.34 5.92
CA GLY A 251 -7.90 -9.79 6.04
C GLY A 251 -8.53 -10.60 4.89
N PRO A 252 -8.41 -11.94 4.95
CA PRO A 252 -8.78 -12.83 3.85
C PRO A 252 -10.19 -12.65 3.31
N ARG A 253 -11.17 -12.28 4.17
CA ARG A 253 -12.55 -11.98 3.73
C ARG A 253 -12.57 -10.97 2.59
N TRP A 254 -11.80 -9.88 2.70
CA TRP A 254 -11.76 -8.85 1.67
C TRP A 254 -11.09 -9.30 0.39
N ALA A 255 -10.06 -10.13 0.52
CA ALA A 255 -9.40 -10.75 -0.63
C ALA A 255 -10.31 -11.74 -1.36
N GLU A 256 -11.08 -12.54 -0.63
CA GLU A 256 -12.11 -13.44 -1.19
C GLU A 256 -13.21 -12.64 -1.89
N GLU A 257 -13.63 -11.52 -1.32
CA GLU A 257 -14.63 -10.63 -1.95
C GLU A 257 -14.06 -10.00 -3.23
N LEU A 258 -12.84 -9.44 -3.20
CA LEU A 258 -12.16 -8.93 -4.40
C LEU A 258 -12.05 -10.00 -5.49
N HIS A 259 -11.64 -11.22 -5.11
CA HIS A 259 -11.53 -12.34 -6.05
C HIS A 259 -12.87 -12.75 -6.64
N THR A 260 -13.94 -12.67 -5.86
CA THR A 260 -15.31 -12.96 -6.34
C THR A 260 -15.81 -11.89 -7.31
N LEU A 261 -15.49 -10.63 -7.04
CA LEU A 261 -15.94 -9.49 -7.85
C LEU A 261 -15.16 -9.34 -9.16
N ILE A 262 -13.84 -9.54 -9.14
CA ILE A 262 -12.96 -9.26 -10.28
C ILE A 262 -12.91 -10.50 -11.20
N PRO A 263 -13.41 -10.40 -12.45
CA PRO A 263 -13.37 -11.52 -13.39
C PRO A 263 -11.95 -11.99 -13.66
N HIS A 264 -11.77 -13.31 -13.70
CA HIS A 264 -10.48 -13.94 -14.03
C HIS A 264 -9.31 -13.58 -13.09
N SER A 265 -9.58 -13.02 -11.92
CA SER A 265 -8.56 -12.81 -10.91
C SER A 265 -8.04 -14.13 -10.34
N ARG A 266 -6.88 -14.08 -9.73
CA ARG A 266 -6.30 -15.19 -8.93
C ARG A 266 -6.19 -14.71 -7.49
N LEU A 267 -6.44 -15.60 -6.54
CA LEU A 267 -6.28 -15.36 -5.12
C LEU A 267 -5.14 -16.22 -4.57
N THR A 268 -4.26 -15.61 -3.80
CA THR A 268 -3.26 -16.33 -2.98
C THR A 268 -3.33 -15.80 -1.55
N VAL A 269 -3.47 -16.71 -0.60
CA VAL A 269 -3.39 -16.40 0.83
C VAL A 269 -2.02 -16.83 1.36
N LEU A 270 -1.34 -15.91 2.02
CA LEU A 270 -0.07 -16.13 2.70
C LEU A 270 -0.39 -16.63 4.12
N GLU A 271 -0.30 -17.94 4.32
CA GLU A 271 -0.88 -18.63 5.48
C GLU A 271 -0.22 -18.30 6.83
N GLU A 272 1.05 -17.80 6.81
CA GLU A 272 1.83 -17.44 8.00
C GLU A 272 2.14 -15.93 8.04
N SER A 273 1.29 -15.10 7.42
CA SER A 273 1.52 -13.66 7.31
C SER A 273 0.34 -12.83 7.82
N GLY A 274 0.66 -11.64 8.34
CA GLY A 274 -0.26 -10.54 8.56
C GLY A 274 -0.26 -9.56 7.39
N HIS A 275 -0.27 -8.26 7.68
CA HIS A 275 -0.35 -7.17 6.69
C HIS A 275 0.94 -6.97 5.88
N PHE A 276 2.04 -7.58 6.27
CA PHE A 276 3.35 -7.46 5.60
C PHE A 276 3.89 -8.81 5.12
N GLY A 277 3.08 -9.55 4.37
CA GLY A 277 3.41 -10.88 3.85
C GLY A 277 4.70 -10.93 3.02
N HIS A 278 5.06 -9.86 2.32
CA HIS A 278 6.32 -9.76 1.57
C HIS A 278 7.57 -9.77 2.49
N LEU A 279 7.41 -9.45 3.78
CA LEU A 279 8.45 -9.54 4.80
C LEU A 279 8.39 -10.86 5.57
N GLU A 280 7.19 -11.37 5.84
CA GLU A 280 7.01 -12.58 6.63
C GLU A 280 7.21 -13.86 5.81
N GLN A 281 6.77 -13.88 4.55
CA GLN A 281 6.90 -14.99 3.61
C GLN A 281 7.41 -14.53 2.23
N PRO A 282 8.62 -13.95 2.14
CA PRO A 282 9.12 -13.30 0.92
C PRO A 282 9.15 -14.22 -0.30
N ASP A 283 9.52 -15.48 -0.12
CA ASP A 283 9.60 -16.44 -1.23
C ASP A 283 8.21 -16.79 -1.78
N VAL A 284 7.22 -16.99 -0.90
CA VAL A 284 5.84 -17.32 -1.29
C VAL A 284 5.20 -16.11 -1.99
N PHE A 285 5.42 -14.90 -1.42
CA PHE A 285 4.98 -13.64 -2.03
C PHE A 285 5.58 -13.46 -3.43
N THR A 286 6.89 -13.60 -3.56
CA THR A 286 7.60 -13.46 -4.84
C THR A 286 7.11 -14.49 -5.88
N ALA A 287 6.96 -15.75 -5.48
CA ALA A 287 6.45 -16.80 -6.36
C ALA A 287 5.03 -16.52 -6.84
N ALA A 288 4.14 -16.02 -5.97
CA ALA A 288 2.77 -15.68 -6.32
C ALA A 288 2.70 -14.53 -7.35
N VAL A 289 3.54 -13.51 -7.22
CA VAL A 289 3.61 -12.39 -8.17
C VAL A 289 4.22 -12.82 -9.50
N ARG A 290 5.21 -13.72 -9.49
CA ARG A 290 5.87 -14.22 -10.70
C ARG A 290 4.97 -15.09 -11.57
N ALA A 291 4.04 -15.86 -10.99
CA ALA A 291 3.16 -16.81 -11.65
C ALA A 291 2.05 -16.12 -12.46
#